data_d89bdeb35bc798e64b4e191e31911028
#
_entry.id   d89bdeb35bc798e64b4e191e31911028
#
_cell.length_a   1.000
_cell.length_b   1.000
_cell.length_c   1.000
_cell.angle_alpha   90.00
_cell.angle_beta   90.00
_cell.angle_gamma   90.00
#
_symmetry.space_group_name_H-M   'P 1'
#
loop_
_entity.id
_entity.type
_entity.pdbx_description
1 polymer ?
#
loop_
_entity_poly.entity_id
_entity_poly.type
_entity_poly.pdbx_seq_one_letter_code
_entity_poly.pdbx_strand_id
1 'polypeptide(L)'
;MSSWSMVKHRTLALVSAVATACTAATPVLAQTPGQKPNIILLVSDDTGWGDLGVYGGGEGRGAPTPNLDRMAREGMQFWDFYGQPSCTPGRAAMQTGRLPNRSGMTTVAAPGQGGGLPKGEVTVADVLKSAGYSTFFVGKWHLGEAGYAMPTAHGYDQMKDVLLYHLNAYTYGDPQSNPDWPPSIPKPVLIGELEGVAGQPYKEVRKIGVADIPTLDDGIETASRTYINAHAGDRTPFFMSINFTKNHQPTLPAPEFAGKSQVKTKYGDSVVELDTRVGRILDTIRQAGIANNTLVFYTVDNGAWQDVYPDSGWTPFRGTKGTDMEGGSRVPAIAWWPGHISPGGTSWDICGGLDLIATFAAVAGTSLPTKDREGKPTTFDSYDLSPVLFGTGKSKRNFWIYQTEDELAPGAIRVGKFKAVFNLRGDYPPFSDESHTGWRGPERYVATVPRLYDLQSDPGEHYDIFMTNWTEKSWTMPVFDAVMKQVLESYEKFPPREAQSLSYTGPIRLSQYQRLEALRQRLQSLQRGSAAAD
;
A
#
# COMPACT_ATOMS: atom_id res chain seq x y z
N MET A 1 80.76 -13.80 22.97
CA MET A 1 81.36 -14.89 22.21
C MET A 1 80.16 -15.65 21.63
N SER A 2 79.74 -15.27 20.48
CA SER A 2 79.86 -15.76 19.12
C SER A 2 79.54 -17.24 18.95
N SER A 3 78.45 -17.56 18.29
CA SER A 3 78.50 -18.42 17.10
C SER A 3 77.16 -18.37 16.35
N TRP A 4 77.25 -17.95 15.13
CA TRP A 4 76.22 -18.01 14.12
C TRP A 4 76.11 -19.43 13.56
N SER A 5 74.91 -19.94 13.39
CA SER A 5 74.64 -21.14 12.60
C SER A 5 73.64 -20.80 11.49
N MET A 6 74.13 -20.97 10.23
CA MET A 6 73.41 -20.81 8.97
C MET A 6 72.37 -21.93 8.82
N VAL A 7 71.14 -21.57 8.55
CA VAL A 7 70.11 -22.48 8.04
C VAL A 7 69.84 -22.22 6.59
N LYS A 8 70.02 -23.26 5.78
CA LYS A 8 69.87 -23.29 4.31
C LYS A 8 68.40 -23.19 3.93
N HIS A 9 68.08 -22.24 3.05
CA HIS A 9 66.77 -22.16 2.38
C HIS A 9 66.61 -23.28 1.35
N ARG A 10 65.58 -24.10 1.51
CA ARG A 10 65.04 -24.95 0.44
C ARG A 10 63.80 -24.26 -0.13
N THR A 11 63.88 -23.83 -1.37
CA THR A 11 62.79 -23.27 -2.17
C THR A 11 61.87 -24.41 -2.63
N LEU A 12 60.67 -24.49 -2.12
CA LEU A 12 59.60 -25.32 -2.68
C LEU A 12 58.83 -24.45 -3.70
N ALA A 13 58.86 -24.85 -4.95
CA ALA A 13 58.01 -24.28 -5.99
C ALA A 13 56.59 -24.92 -5.86
N LEU A 14 55.60 -24.11 -5.49
CA LEU A 14 54.20 -24.46 -5.61
C LEU A 14 53.72 -24.11 -7.02
N VAL A 15 53.35 -25.12 -7.80
CA VAL A 15 52.64 -24.97 -9.05
C VAL A 15 51.16 -24.78 -8.72
N SER A 16 50.64 -23.55 -8.83
CA SER A 16 49.22 -23.26 -8.73
C SER A 16 48.51 -23.56 -10.05
N ALA A 17 47.72 -24.62 -10.07
CA ALA A 17 46.80 -24.88 -11.17
C ALA A 17 45.58 -23.92 -11.02
N VAL A 18 45.49 -22.92 -11.88
CA VAL A 18 44.27 -22.07 -12.00
C VAL A 18 43.26 -22.84 -12.82
N ALA A 19 42.25 -23.40 -12.13
CA ALA A 19 41.06 -23.94 -12.77
C ALA A 19 40.16 -22.77 -13.23
N THR A 20 40.15 -22.47 -14.52
CA THR A 20 39.26 -21.51 -15.14
C THR A 20 37.86 -22.15 -15.20
N ALA A 21 37.00 -21.80 -14.23
CA ALA A 21 35.59 -22.16 -14.29
C ALA A 21 34.93 -21.27 -15.36
N CYS A 22 34.67 -21.81 -16.53
CA CYS A 22 33.78 -21.21 -17.51
C CYS A 22 32.36 -21.24 -16.94
N THR A 23 31.95 -20.15 -16.33
CA THR A 23 30.51 -19.91 -16.07
C THR A 23 29.85 -19.64 -17.42
N ALA A 24 29.06 -20.59 -17.90
CA ALA A 24 28.18 -20.38 -19.03
C ALA A 24 27.24 -19.22 -18.69
N ALA A 25 27.50 -18.04 -19.23
CA ALA A 25 26.58 -16.92 -19.19
C ALA A 25 25.33 -17.36 -19.98
N THR A 26 24.22 -17.56 -19.28
CA THR A 26 22.91 -17.63 -19.92
C THR A 26 22.73 -16.38 -20.77
N PRO A 27 22.31 -16.48 -22.03
CA PRO A 27 22.09 -15.29 -22.85
C PRO A 27 20.99 -14.47 -22.21
N VAL A 28 21.37 -13.29 -21.70
CA VAL A 28 20.43 -12.23 -21.34
C VAL A 28 19.77 -11.84 -22.66
N LEU A 29 18.50 -12.20 -22.84
CA LEU A 29 17.71 -11.71 -23.96
C LEU A 29 17.67 -10.19 -23.84
N ALA A 30 18.44 -9.52 -24.69
CA ALA A 30 18.42 -8.07 -24.77
C ALA A 30 17.00 -7.62 -25.11
N GLN A 31 16.47 -6.65 -24.36
CA GLN A 31 15.20 -6.02 -24.70
C GLN A 31 15.20 -5.59 -26.16
N THR A 32 14.16 -5.94 -26.89
CA THR A 32 13.93 -5.37 -28.22
C THR A 32 13.67 -3.86 -28.04
N PRO A 33 14.48 -2.98 -28.64
CA PRO A 33 14.27 -1.55 -28.50
C PRO A 33 12.82 -1.16 -28.83
N GLY A 34 12.13 -0.51 -27.87
CA GLY A 34 10.74 -0.09 -28.03
C GLY A 34 9.69 -1.01 -27.43
N GLN A 35 10.06 -2.16 -26.85
CA GLN A 35 9.09 -3.01 -26.13
C GLN A 35 8.77 -2.41 -24.75
N LYS A 36 7.46 -2.20 -24.49
CA LYS A 36 6.99 -1.76 -23.16
C LYS A 36 7.17 -2.89 -22.14
N PRO A 37 7.56 -2.59 -20.88
CA PRO A 37 7.72 -3.62 -19.86
C PRO A 37 6.36 -4.13 -19.38
N ASN A 38 6.35 -5.36 -18.86
CA ASN A 38 5.27 -5.81 -18.00
C ASN A 38 5.33 -5.09 -16.65
N ILE A 39 4.19 -4.91 -16.02
CA ILE A 39 4.08 -4.27 -14.71
C ILE A 39 3.27 -5.18 -13.79
N ILE A 40 3.83 -5.52 -12.63
CA ILE A 40 3.19 -6.33 -11.61
C ILE A 40 3.16 -5.54 -10.30
N LEU A 41 1.96 -5.32 -9.77
CA LEU A 41 1.74 -4.74 -8.45
C LEU A 41 1.37 -5.86 -7.48
N LEU A 42 2.21 -6.08 -6.46
CA LEU A 42 1.98 -7.00 -5.36
C LEU A 42 1.50 -6.20 -4.14
N VAL A 43 0.33 -6.53 -3.62
CA VAL A 43 -0.25 -5.87 -2.45
C VAL A 43 -0.53 -6.90 -1.37
N SER A 44 0.04 -6.72 -0.19
CA SER A 44 -0.39 -7.45 1.01
C SER A 44 -1.34 -6.61 1.86
N ASP A 45 -1.93 -7.23 2.89
CA ASP A 45 -2.98 -6.65 3.70
C ASP A 45 -2.52 -6.59 5.16
N ASP A 46 -2.59 -5.43 5.79
CA ASP A 46 -2.24 -5.21 7.20
C ASP A 46 -0.79 -5.60 7.60
N THR A 47 0.11 -5.79 6.65
CA THR A 47 1.52 -6.08 6.95
C THR A 47 2.19 -4.84 7.52
N GLY A 48 2.77 -4.96 8.71
CA GLY A 48 3.43 -3.83 9.36
C GLY A 48 4.75 -3.45 8.69
N TRP A 49 5.09 -2.16 8.75
CA TRP A 49 6.37 -1.66 8.23
C TRP A 49 7.56 -2.41 8.82
N GLY A 50 7.53 -2.72 10.10
CA GLY A 50 8.58 -3.42 10.80
C GLY A 50 8.47 -4.94 10.83
N ASP A 51 7.61 -5.57 10.01
CA ASP A 51 7.52 -7.03 9.95
C ASP A 51 8.54 -7.64 8.98
N LEU A 52 8.96 -6.89 7.95
CA LEU A 52 9.91 -7.39 6.95
C LEU A 52 11.37 -7.23 7.40
N GLY A 53 12.23 -8.18 7.01
CA GLY A 53 13.64 -8.19 7.40
C GLY A 53 14.40 -6.95 6.97
N VAL A 54 14.19 -6.47 5.74
CA VAL A 54 14.82 -5.24 5.22
C VAL A 54 14.38 -3.96 5.94
N TYR A 55 13.30 -4.02 6.73
CA TYR A 55 12.83 -2.93 7.58
C TYR A 55 13.10 -3.17 9.08
N GLY A 56 13.95 -4.13 9.40
CA GLY A 56 14.39 -4.43 10.77
C GLY A 56 13.58 -5.49 11.50
N GLY A 57 12.61 -6.12 10.84
CA GLY A 57 11.85 -7.27 11.36
C GLY A 57 12.41 -8.61 10.91
N GLY A 58 11.60 -9.42 10.25
CA GLY A 58 12.00 -10.72 9.71
C GLY A 58 12.51 -11.68 10.79
N GLU A 59 13.75 -12.13 10.68
CA GLU A 59 14.36 -13.03 11.65
C GLU A 59 14.39 -12.45 13.07
N GLY A 60 14.62 -11.13 13.21
CA GLY A 60 14.61 -10.44 14.50
C GLY A 60 13.27 -10.54 15.24
N ARG A 61 12.18 -10.74 14.49
CA ARG A 61 10.83 -10.97 15.01
C ARG A 61 10.40 -12.44 14.94
N GLY A 62 11.29 -13.34 14.53
CA GLY A 62 11.01 -14.76 14.37
C GLY A 62 10.10 -15.14 13.22
N ALA A 63 9.96 -14.24 12.23
CA ALA A 63 9.18 -14.45 11.00
C ALA A 63 10.03 -14.02 9.78
N PRO A 64 11.01 -14.82 9.33
CA PRO A 64 11.96 -14.46 8.28
C PRO A 64 11.26 -14.18 6.94
N THR A 65 11.76 -13.16 6.22
CA THR A 65 11.24 -12.74 4.91
C THR A 65 12.33 -12.71 3.82
N PRO A 66 13.03 -13.84 3.58
CA PRO A 66 14.22 -13.87 2.73
C PRO A 66 13.95 -13.49 1.28
N ASN A 67 12.73 -13.70 0.77
CA ASN A 67 12.38 -13.40 -0.62
C ASN A 67 12.10 -11.91 -0.84
N LEU A 68 11.35 -11.27 0.05
CA LEU A 68 11.15 -9.82 0.05
C LEU A 68 12.45 -9.08 0.32
N ASP A 69 13.28 -9.61 1.24
CA ASP A 69 14.62 -9.08 1.51
C ASP A 69 15.54 -9.19 0.28
N ARG A 70 15.45 -10.30 -0.46
CA ARG A 70 16.17 -10.47 -1.73
C ARG A 70 15.66 -9.49 -2.79
N MET A 71 14.33 -9.34 -2.90
CA MET A 71 13.72 -8.37 -3.82
C MET A 71 14.23 -6.96 -3.58
N ALA A 72 14.33 -6.54 -2.31
CA ALA A 72 14.87 -5.23 -1.94
C ALA A 72 16.37 -5.09 -2.26
N ARG A 73 17.17 -6.13 -1.96
CA ARG A 73 18.61 -6.13 -2.29
C ARG A 73 18.89 -6.11 -3.78
N GLU A 74 18.06 -6.75 -4.58
CA GLU A 74 18.16 -6.76 -6.05
C GLU A 74 17.50 -5.54 -6.71
N GLY A 75 16.73 -4.76 -5.95
CA GLY A 75 15.97 -3.62 -6.41
C GLY A 75 16.14 -2.39 -5.51
N MET A 76 15.04 -1.73 -5.21
CA MET A 76 15.00 -0.48 -4.42
C MET A 76 14.00 -0.60 -3.28
N GLN A 77 14.38 -0.09 -2.10
CA GLN A 77 13.58 0.01 -0.89
C GLN A 77 13.17 1.46 -0.65
N PHE A 78 11.90 1.69 -0.28
CA PHE A 78 11.38 3.00 0.07
C PHE A 78 11.16 3.11 1.58
N TRP A 79 11.75 4.13 2.20
CA TRP A 79 11.66 4.36 3.64
C TRP A 79 10.45 5.21 4.04
N ASP A 80 10.05 6.15 3.18
CA ASP A 80 8.94 7.10 3.38
C ASP A 80 7.81 6.86 2.38
N PHE A 81 7.32 5.59 2.34
CA PHE A 81 6.19 5.22 1.49
C PHE A 81 4.92 5.08 2.32
N TYR A 82 3.82 5.63 1.78
CA TYR A 82 2.57 5.75 2.51
C TYR A 82 1.42 5.01 1.83
N GLY A 83 0.67 4.24 2.65
CA GLY A 83 -0.68 3.77 2.36
C GLY A 83 -1.73 4.82 2.75
N GLN A 84 -2.92 4.35 3.07
CA GLN A 84 -4.02 5.15 3.62
C GLN A 84 -4.47 4.53 4.96
N PRO A 85 -5.38 5.18 5.71
CA PRO A 85 -5.68 4.72 7.06
C PRO A 85 -6.23 3.29 7.15
N SER A 86 -6.88 2.79 6.09
CA SER A 86 -7.42 1.42 6.07
C SER A 86 -7.52 0.82 4.67
N CYS A 87 -8.00 -0.43 4.57
CA CYS A 87 -7.96 -1.23 3.33
C CYS A 87 -8.68 -0.58 2.15
N THR A 88 -9.96 -0.21 2.27
CA THR A 88 -10.70 0.40 1.16
C THR A 88 -10.11 1.73 0.71
N PRO A 89 -9.82 2.70 1.62
CA PRO A 89 -9.10 3.91 1.26
C PRO A 89 -7.74 3.64 0.58
N GLY A 90 -6.96 2.71 1.12
CA GLY A 90 -5.63 2.36 0.59
C GLY A 90 -5.73 1.77 -0.82
N ARG A 91 -6.62 0.81 -1.01
CA ARG A 91 -6.84 0.17 -2.32
C ARG A 91 -7.40 1.15 -3.34
N ALA A 92 -8.37 2.01 -2.94
CA ALA A 92 -8.88 3.06 -3.81
C ALA A 92 -7.77 4.03 -4.25
N ALA A 93 -6.93 4.48 -3.31
CA ALA A 93 -5.81 5.36 -3.60
C ALA A 93 -4.79 4.73 -4.57
N MET A 94 -4.42 3.46 -4.36
CA MET A 94 -3.51 2.73 -5.26
C MET A 94 -4.10 2.53 -6.66
N GLN A 95 -5.41 2.26 -6.75
CA GLN A 95 -6.07 2.05 -8.03
C GLN A 95 -6.29 3.36 -8.80
N THR A 96 -6.61 4.46 -8.12
CA THR A 96 -7.06 5.70 -8.78
C THR A 96 -6.04 6.83 -8.76
N GLY A 97 -5.01 6.77 -7.90
CA GLY A 97 -4.08 7.89 -7.69
C GLY A 97 -4.73 9.14 -7.11
N ARG A 98 -5.86 8.97 -6.42
CA ARG A 98 -6.65 10.06 -5.84
C ARG A 98 -6.83 9.85 -4.34
N LEU A 99 -6.83 10.95 -3.59
CA LEU A 99 -7.16 10.91 -2.18
C LEU A 99 -8.53 10.23 -1.95
N PRO A 100 -8.69 9.42 -0.91
CA PRO A 100 -9.92 8.65 -0.66
C PRO A 100 -11.20 9.48 -0.65
N ASN A 101 -11.15 10.71 -0.13
CA ASN A 101 -12.29 11.62 -0.10
C ASN A 101 -12.72 12.12 -1.50
N ARG A 102 -11.87 12.06 -2.53
CA ARG A 102 -12.27 12.41 -3.90
C ARG A 102 -13.15 11.34 -4.55
N SER A 103 -12.91 10.08 -4.23
CA SER A 103 -13.73 8.97 -4.70
C SER A 103 -14.90 8.65 -3.76
N GLY A 104 -14.86 9.15 -2.53
CA GLY A 104 -15.80 8.79 -1.47
C GLY A 104 -15.48 7.45 -0.80
N MET A 105 -14.32 6.85 -1.12
CA MET A 105 -13.88 5.57 -0.54
C MET A 105 -13.11 5.82 0.76
N THR A 106 -13.73 6.47 1.73
CA THR A 106 -13.10 7.01 2.94
C THR A 106 -13.07 6.07 4.13
N THR A 107 -13.80 4.96 4.07
CA THR A 107 -13.84 3.93 5.12
C THR A 107 -14.00 2.54 4.53
N VAL A 108 -13.87 1.52 5.36
CA VAL A 108 -13.96 0.11 4.98
C VAL A 108 -15.32 -0.22 4.39
N ALA A 109 -15.35 -0.80 3.21
CA ALA A 109 -16.56 -1.32 2.59
C ALA A 109 -17.01 -2.60 3.31
N ALA A 110 -18.22 -2.60 3.88
CA ALA A 110 -18.78 -3.75 4.58
C ALA A 110 -19.77 -4.53 3.72
N PRO A 111 -19.99 -5.82 4.05
CA PRO A 111 -20.94 -6.67 3.35
C PRO A 111 -22.39 -6.14 3.41
N GLY A 112 -23.13 -6.32 2.32
CA GLY A 112 -24.57 -6.02 2.25
C GLY A 112 -24.91 -4.55 2.09
N GLN A 113 -23.91 -3.71 1.82
CA GLN A 113 -24.12 -2.26 1.70
C GLN A 113 -24.37 -1.80 0.27
N GLY A 114 -24.03 -2.64 -0.69
CA GLY A 114 -24.06 -2.27 -2.11
C GLY A 114 -23.04 -1.17 -2.43
N GLY A 115 -23.14 -0.57 -3.60
CA GLY A 115 -22.26 0.53 -4.00
C GLY A 115 -20.81 0.10 -4.26
N GLY A 116 -19.88 1.05 -4.17
CA GLY A 116 -18.46 0.86 -4.35
C GLY A 116 -17.79 1.93 -5.19
N LEU A 117 -16.63 1.62 -5.77
CA LEU A 117 -15.83 2.55 -6.57
C LEU A 117 -16.71 3.19 -7.66
N PRO A 118 -16.85 4.54 -7.69
CA PRO A 118 -17.75 5.21 -8.62
C PRO A 118 -17.38 4.94 -10.07
N LYS A 119 -18.41 4.83 -10.95
CA LYS A 119 -18.23 4.55 -12.39
C LYS A 119 -17.27 5.49 -13.11
N GLY A 120 -17.22 6.76 -12.70
CA GLY A 120 -16.36 7.78 -13.29
C GLY A 120 -14.89 7.65 -12.88
N GLU A 121 -14.55 6.89 -11.84
CA GLU A 121 -13.16 6.77 -11.40
C GLU A 121 -12.31 6.06 -12.45
N VAL A 122 -11.19 6.71 -12.82
CA VAL A 122 -10.16 6.15 -13.69
C VAL A 122 -9.18 5.37 -12.83
N THR A 123 -8.91 4.14 -13.22
CA THR A 123 -7.95 3.28 -12.52
C THR A 123 -6.62 3.15 -13.26
N VAL A 124 -5.62 2.63 -12.56
CA VAL A 124 -4.34 2.26 -13.16
C VAL A 124 -4.53 1.28 -14.33
N ALA A 125 -5.51 0.36 -14.23
CA ALA A 125 -5.82 -0.56 -15.31
C ALA A 125 -6.41 0.15 -16.55
N ASP A 126 -7.30 1.14 -16.36
CA ASP A 126 -7.81 1.96 -17.47
C ASP A 126 -6.67 2.68 -18.22
N VAL A 127 -5.74 3.29 -17.47
CA VAL A 127 -4.60 4.03 -18.04
C VAL A 127 -3.68 3.09 -18.81
N LEU A 128 -3.31 1.96 -18.23
CA LEU A 128 -2.42 1.00 -18.88
C LEU A 128 -3.08 0.28 -20.05
N LYS A 129 -4.37 -0.03 -19.95
CA LYS A 129 -5.14 -0.57 -21.07
C LYS A 129 -5.16 0.40 -22.25
N SER A 130 -5.34 1.71 -22.01
CA SER A 130 -5.26 2.73 -23.07
C SER A 130 -3.86 2.82 -23.70
N ALA A 131 -2.83 2.40 -22.97
CA ALA A 131 -1.45 2.30 -23.46
C ALA A 131 -1.15 0.96 -24.16
N GLY A 132 -2.14 0.08 -24.34
CA GLY A 132 -2.01 -1.20 -25.07
C GLY A 132 -1.61 -2.39 -24.20
N TYR A 133 -1.78 -2.30 -22.89
CA TYR A 133 -1.57 -3.43 -21.97
C TYR A 133 -2.79 -4.36 -21.94
N SER A 134 -2.57 -5.66 -21.80
CA SER A 134 -3.57 -6.55 -21.24
C SER A 134 -3.56 -6.43 -19.72
N THR A 135 -4.73 -6.54 -19.07
CA THR A 135 -4.87 -6.20 -17.67
C THR A 135 -5.56 -7.32 -16.89
N PHE A 136 -4.95 -7.73 -15.77
CA PHE A 136 -5.41 -8.85 -14.95
C PHE A 136 -5.46 -8.46 -13.47
N PHE A 137 -6.58 -8.75 -12.81
CA PHE A 137 -6.76 -8.58 -11.37
C PHE A 137 -6.95 -9.93 -10.68
N VAL A 138 -6.27 -10.13 -9.53
CA VAL A 138 -6.45 -11.33 -8.72
C VAL A 138 -6.41 -11.00 -7.24
N GLY A 139 -7.30 -11.62 -6.45
CA GLY A 139 -7.35 -11.53 -4.99
C GLY A 139 -8.27 -10.44 -4.44
N LYS A 140 -7.90 -9.84 -3.31
CA LYS A 140 -8.73 -8.92 -2.55
C LYS A 140 -8.94 -7.58 -3.29
N TRP A 141 -10.19 -7.31 -3.69
CA TRP A 141 -10.60 -6.03 -4.29
C TRP A 141 -10.98 -4.99 -3.25
N HIS A 142 -11.97 -5.28 -2.45
CA HIS A 142 -12.46 -4.47 -1.31
C HIS A 142 -12.87 -3.02 -1.68
N LEU A 143 -13.39 -2.81 -2.87
CA LEU A 143 -13.88 -1.51 -3.36
C LEU A 143 -15.38 -1.54 -3.71
N GLY A 144 -16.15 -2.37 -2.99
CA GLY A 144 -17.60 -2.45 -3.09
C GLY A 144 -18.15 -3.66 -3.81
N GLU A 145 -19.48 -3.80 -3.79
CA GLU A 145 -20.23 -4.98 -4.24
C GLU A 145 -20.99 -4.77 -5.54
N ALA A 146 -21.22 -3.52 -5.93
CA ALA A 146 -22.01 -3.23 -7.12
C ALA A 146 -21.31 -3.70 -8.40
N GLY A 147 -22.06 -4.22 -9.35
CA GLY A 147 -21.50 -4.70 -10.61
C GLY A 147 -20.67 -3.67 -11.35
N TYR A 148 -21.03 -2.38 -11.24
CA TYR A 148 -20.26 -1.29 -11.83
C TYR A 148 -18.93 -1.01 -11.09
N ALA A 149 -18.76 -1.53 -9.88
CA ALA A 149 -17.56 -1.35 -9.08
C ALA A 149 -16.56 -2.52 -9.20
N MET A 150 -16.88 -3.54 -9.99
CA MET A 150 -15.99 -4.70 -10.17
C MET A 150 -14.72 -4.35 -10.95
N PRO A 151 -13.61 -5.07 -10.75
CA PRO A 151 -12.37 -4.84 -11.49
C PRO A 151 -12.57 -4.80 -13.00
N THR A 152 -13.36 -5.72 -13.56
CA THR A 152 -13.66 -5.76 -15.00
C THR A 152 -14.51 -4.59 -15.49
N ALA A 153 -15.20 -3.88 -14.61
CA ALA A 153 -15.85 -2.63 -14.89
C ALA A 153 -14.90 -1.41 -14.78
N HIS A 154 -13.69 -1.60 -14.29
CA HIS A 154 -12.67 -0.58 -14.04
C HIS A 154 -11.32 -0.91 -14.71
N GLY A 155 -11.37 -1.22 -16.01
CA GLY A 155 -10.19 -1.33 -16.86
C GLY A 155 -9.51 -2.70 -16.90
N TYR A 156 -9.81 -3.62 -16.00
CA TYR A 156 -9.26 -4.97 -16.05
C TYR A 156 -9.94 -5.83 -17.10
N ASP A 157 -9.18 -6.49 -17.97
CA ASP A 157 -9.70 -7.41 -18.98
C ASP A 157 -10.22 -8.70 -18.34
N GLN A 158 -9.54 -9.16 -17.31
CA GLN A 158 -9.89 -10.38 -16.59
C GLN A 158 -9.73 -10.16 -15.09
N MET A 159 -10.57 -10.86 -14.32
CA MET A 159 -10.46 -10.95 -12.88
C MET A 159 -10.63 -12.40 -12.43
N LYS A 160 -9.82 -12.85 -11.44
CA LYS A 160 -9.84 -14.20 -10.91
C LYS A 160 -9.61 -14.23 -9.41
N ASP A 161 -10.24 -15.18 -8.72
CA ASP A 161 -10.15 -15.37 -7.27
C ASP A 161 -10.43 -14.07 -6.49
N VAL A 162 -11.42 -13.28 -6.97
CA VAL A 162 -11.69 -11.94 -6.44
C VAL A 162 -12.55 -12.00 -5.19
N LEU A 163 -12.06 -11.34 -4.12
CA LEU A 163 -12.70 -11.23 -2.82
C LEU A 163 -13.11 -9.77 -2.56
N LEU A 164 -14.37 -9.55 -2.20
CA LEU A 164 -14.95 -8.20 -2.09
C LEU A 164 -14.83 -7.60 -0.70
N TYR A 165 -14.47 -8.38 0.32
CA TYR A 165 -14.55 -7.96 1.72
C TYR A 165 -13.22 -8.14 2.46
N HIS A 166 -13.17 -7.59 3.68
CA HIS A 166 -12.17 -7.98 4.68
C HIS A 166 -12.41 -9.43 5.15
N LEU A 167 -11.33 -10.14 5.51
CA LEU A 167 -11.42 -11.59 5.78
C LEU A 167 -12.38 -11.95 6.91
N ASN A 168 -12.44 -11.15 7.97
CA ASN A 168 -13.33 -11.43 9.10
C ASN A 168 -14.83 -11.35 8.72
N ALA A 169 -15.20 -10.72 7.61
CA ALA A 169 -16.56 -10.81 7.12
C ALA A 169 -16.98 -12.26 6.85
N TYR A 170 -16.08 -13.07 6.29
CA TYR A 170 -16.34 -14.48 5.99
C TYR A 170 -16.51 -15.36 7.23
N THR A 171 -16.24 -14.82 8.42
CA THR A 171 -16.54 -15.52 9.69
C THR A 171 -17.93 -15.24 10.24
N TYR A 172 -18.67 -14.23 9.73
CA TYR A 172 -19.94 -13.78 10.32
C TYR A 172 -21.01 -14.89 10.35
N GLY A 173 -21.00 -15.77 9.35
CA GLY A 173 -21.90 -16.92 9.29
C GLY A 173 -21.55 -18.06 10.23
N ASP A 174 -20.33 -18.13 10.74
CA ASP A 174 -19.83 -19.26 11.52
C ASP A 174 -20.21 -19.15 12.99
N PRO A 175 -20.93 -20.17 13.55
CA PRO A 175 -21.34 -20.16 14.96
C PRO A 175 -20.16 -20.27 15.95
N GLN A 176 -19.03 -20.84 15.53
CA GLN A 176 -17.86 -20.95 16.41
C GLN A 176 -17.12 -19.61 16.54
N SER A 177 -17.05 -18.87 15.44
CA SER A 177 -16.44 -17.53 15.43
C SER A 177 -17.36 -16.47 16.05
N ASN A 178 -18.67 -16.62 15.92
CA ASN A 178 -19.67 -15.64 16.40
C ASN A 178 -20.82 -16.34 17.15
N PRO A 179 -20.56 -16.93 18.34
CA PRO A 179 -21.55 -17.67 19.11
C PRO A 179 -22.71 -16.78 19.61
N ASP A 180 -22.42 -15.48 19.79
CA ASP A 180 -23.38 -14.51 20.34
C ASP A 180 -24.20 -13.80 19.27
N TRP A 181 -24.12 -14.22 17.99
CA TRP A 181 -24.94 -13.61 16.93
C TRP A 181 -26.42 -13.77 17.24
N PRO A 182 -27.19 -12.65 17.36
CA PRO A 182 -28.58 -12.72 17.75
C PRO A 182 -29.40 -13.49 16.71
N PRO A 183 -30.15 -14.54 17.11
CA PRO A 183 -30.98 -15.32 16.17
C PRO A 183 -32.02 -14.51 15.41
N SER A 184 -32.46 -13.38 15.98
CA SER A 184 -33.42 -12.46 15.37
C SER A 184 -32.85 -11.57 14.28
N ILE A 185 -31.50 -11.50 14.15
CA ILE A 185 -30.84 -10.68 13.16
C ILE A 185 -30.38 -11.59 12.02
N PRO A 186 -30.88 -11.41 10.79
CA PRO A 186 -30.40 -12.16 9.64
C PRO A 186 -28.89 -11.95 9.44
N LYS A 187 -28.16 -13.04 9.19
CA LYS A 187 -26.74 -12.95 8.82
C LYS A 187 -26.62 -12.31 7.43
N PRO A 188 -25.59 -11.48 7.19
CA PRO A 188 -25.38 -10.90 5.88
C PRO A 188 -25.14 -11.99 4.84
N VAL A 189 -25.74 -11.83 3.66
CA VAL A 189 -25.46 -12.70 2.52
C VAL A 189 -24.16 -12.24 1.88
N LEU A 190 -23.12 -13.04 2.04
CA LEU A 190 -21.80 -12.73 1.51
C LEU A 190 -21.68 -13.22 0.07
N ILE A 191 -21.10 -12.37 -0.77
CA ILE A 191 -20.60 -12.77 -2.08
C ILE A 191 -19.28 -13.50 -1.85
N GLY A 192 -19.14 -14.68 -2.41
CA GLY A 192 -17.93 -15.49 -2.30
C GLY A 192 -16.86 -15.05 -3.29
N GLU A 193 -16.14 -16.02 -3.81
CA GLU A 193 -15.06 -15.80 -4.78
C GLU A 193 -15.61 -15.57 -6.18
N LEU A 194 -15.12 -14.54 -6.87
CA LEU A 194 -15.59 -14.12 -8.18
C LEU A 194 -14.54 -14.29 -9.28
N GLU A 195 -15.02 -14.64 -10.47
CA GLU A 195 -14.26 -14.61 -11.71
C GLU A 195 -15.03 -13.87 -12.80
N GLY A 196 -14.32 -13.23 -13.73
CA GLY A 196 -14.96 -12.52 -14.83
C GLY A 196 -14.01 -12.04 -15.92
N VAL A 197 -14.61 -11.72 -17.04
CA VAL A 197 -13.96 -11.12 -18.21
C VAL A 197 -14.71 -9.84 -18.57
N ALA A 198 -14.00 -8.79 -18.95
CA ALA A 198 -14.59 -7.51 -19.32
C ALA A 198 -15.65 -7.66 -20.40
N GLY A 199 -16.78 -6.97 -20.22
CA GLY A 199 -17.92 -7.05 -21.16
C GLY A 199 -18.78 -8.32 -21.01
N GLN A 200 -18.45 -9.22 -20.08
CA GLN A 200 -19.23 -10.39 -19.75
C GLN A 200 -19.73 -10.32 -18.30
N PRO A 201 -20.85 -10.99 -17.96
CA PRO A 201 -21.25 -11.15 -16.55
C PRO A 201 -20.17 -11.91 -15.77
N TYR A 202 -19.83 -11.41 -14.59
CA TYR A 202 -18.97 -12.13 -13.67
C TYR A 202 -19.74 -13.27 -13.00
N LYS A 203 -19.01 -14.26 -12.47
CA LYS A 203 -19.57 -15.44 -11.82
C LYS A 203 -19.02 -15.58 -10.41
N GLU A 204 -19.89 -15.93 -9.48
CA GLU A 204 -19.47 -16.46 -8.19
C GLU A 204 -19.12 -17.94 -8.39
N VAL A 205 -17.85 -18.28 -8.21
CA VAL A 205 -17.32 -19.64 -8.47
C VAL A 205 -17.28 -20.50 -7.22
N ARG A 206 -17.23 -19.86 -6.04
CA ARG A 206 -17.18 -20.55 -4.76
C ARG A 206 -17.75 -19.67 -3.65
N LYS A 207 -18.54 -20.25 -2.74
CA LYS A 207 -18.85 -19.64 -1.45
C LYS A 207 -17.64 -19.75 -0.54
N ILE A 208 -17.40 -18.71 0.26
CA ILE A 208 -16.28 -18.66 1.20
C ILE A 208 -16.81 -18.77 2.62
N GLY A 209 -16.21 -19.62 3.41
CA GLY A 209 -16.41 -19.75 4.85
C GLY A 209 -15.08 -19.80 5.60
N VAL A 210 -15.11 -19.95 6.92
CA VAL A 210 -13.91 -19.96 7.77
C VAL A 210 -12.89 -21.01 7.33
N ALA A 211 -13.37 -22.20 6.92
CA ALA A 211 -12.51 -23.30 6.49
C ALA A 211 -11.72 -23.00 5.19
N ASP A 212 -12.18 -22.06 4.38
CA ASP A 212 -11.51 -21.68 3.13
C ASP A 212 -10.41 -20.64 3.35
N ILE A 213 -10.50 -19.83 4.41
CA ILE A 213 -9.59 -18.69 4.66
C ILE A 213 -8.10 -19.08 4.61
N PRO A 214 -7.66 -20.21 5.18
CA PRO A 214 -6.24 -20.60 5.14
C PRO A 214 -5.67 -20.71 3.73
N THR A 215 -6.48 -21.12 2.76
CA THR A 215 -6.03 -21.49 1.39
C THR A 215 -6.43 -20.50 0.30
N LEU A 216 -6.98 -19.33 0.66
CA LEU A 216 -7.37 -18.32 -0.34
C LEU A 216 -6.17 -17.85 -1.18
N ASP A 217 -5.03 -17.66 -0.55
CA ASP A 217 -3.83 -17.20 -1.25
C ASP A 217 -3.16 -18.30 -2.11
N ASP A 218 -3.53 -19.59 -1.96
CA ASP A 218 -3.14 -20.68 -2.90
C ASP A 218 -3.73 -20.42 -4.30
N GLY A 219 -5.02 -20.03 -4.34
CA GLY A 219 -5.70 -19.64 -5.58
C GLY A 219 -5.04 -18.43 -6.22
N ILE A 220 -4.84 -17.37 -5.43
CA ILE A 220 -4.21 -16.11 -5.86
C ILE A 220 -2.81 -16.37 -6.45
N GLU A 221 -1.95 -17.15 -5.77
CA GLU A 221 -0.63 -17.53 -6.25
C GLU A 221 -0.73 -18.33 -7.55
N THR A 222 -1.59 -19.35 -7.59
CA THR A 222 -1.75 -20.25 -8.74
C THR A 222 -2.23 -19.49 -9.98
N ALA A 223 -3.26 -18.65 -9.84
CA ALA A 223 -3.78 -17.83 -10.92
C ALA A 223 -2.71 -16.85 -11.46
N SER A 224 -1.95 -16.23 -10.54
CA SER A 224 -0.87 -15.31 -10.90
C SER A 224 0.21 -16.00 -11.72
N ARG A 225 0.72 -17.12 -11.25
CA ARG A 225 1.78 -17.89 -11.93
C ARG A 225 1.30 -18.45 -13.28
N THR A 226 0.05 -18.90 -13.33
CA THR A 226 -0.58 -19.39 -14.57
C THR A 226 -0.65 -18.26 -15.61
N TYR A 227 -1.11 -17.07 -15.21
CA TYR A 227 -1.19 -15.91 -16.10
C TYR A 227 0.19 -15.50 -16.62
N ILE A 228 1.19 -15.39 -15.73
CA ILE A 228 2.57 -15.04 -16.10
C ILE A 228 3.11 -16.03 -17.15
N ASN A 229 2.99 -17.33 -16.91
CA ASN A 229 3.49 -18.36 -17.84
C ASN A 229 2.76 -18.33 -19.19
N ALA A 230 1.44 -18.07 -19.18
CA ALA A 230 0.64 -18.02 -20.40
C ALA A 230 1.00 -16.81 -21.29
N HIS A 231 1.42 -15.68 -20.67
CA HIS A 231 1.64 -14.41 -21.36
C HIS A 231 3.13 -14.02 -21.48
N ALA A 232 4.06 -14.83 -20.97
CA ALA A 232 5.48 -14.53 -21.03
C ALA A 232 6.05 -14.38 -22.44
N GLY A 233 5.46 -15.08 -23.43
CA GLY A 233 5.85 -15.01 -24.83
C GLY A 233 5.13 -13.95 -25.66
N ASP A 234 4.19 -13.23 -25.08
CA ASP A 234 3.37 -12.28 -25.80
C ASP A 234 4.15 -11.01 -26.13
N ARG A 235 3.83 -10.39 -27.26
CA ARG A 235 4.34 -9.05 -27.60
C ARG A 235 3.58 -7.95 -26.90
N THR A 236 2.33 -8.21 -26.50
CA THR A 236 1.51 -7.29 -25.72
C THR A 236 1.98 -7.32 -24.27
N PRO A 237 2.39 -6.19 -23.71
CA PRO A 237 2.76 -6.13 -22.30
C PRO A 237 1.52 -6.35 -21.43
N PHE A 238 1.72 -6.84 -20.23
CA PHE A 238 0.62 -6.99 -19.29
C PHE A 238 0.81 -6.16 -18.02
N PHE A 239 -0.30 -5.72 -17.46
CA PHE A 239 -0.41 -5.21 -16.10
C PHE A 239 -1.15 -6.22 -15.24
N MET A 240 -0.57 -6.60 -14.12
CA MET A 240 -1.17 -7.51 -13.16
C MET A 240 -1.20 -6.86 -11.77
N SER A 241 -2.39 -6.83 -11.14
CA SER A 241 -2.54 -6.48 -9.73
C SER A 241 -2.84 -7.74 -8.93
N ILE A 242 -1.88 -8.16 -8.11
CA ILE A 242 -1.95 -9.35 -7.26
C ILE A 242 -2.16 -8.88 -5.83
N ASN A 243 -3.31 -9.22 -5.25
CA ASN A 243 -3.76 -8.69 -3.98
C ASN A 243 -3.98 -9.82 -2.98
N PHE A 244 -2.96 -10.11 -2.18
CA PHE A 244 -3.01 -11.14 -1.16
C PHE A 244 -4.01 -10.79 -0.05
N THR A 245 -4.51 -11.82 0.64
CA THR A 245 -5.33 -11.66 1.85
C THR A 245 -4.48 -11.62 3.12
N LYS A 246 -3.25 -12.10 3.05
CA LYS A 246 -2.28 -12.10 4.16
C LYS A 246 -1.72 -10.67 4.33
N ASN A 247 -1.64 -10.16 5.56
CA ASN A 247 -1.77 -10.80 6.88
C ASN A 247 -3.03 -10.36 7.66
N HIS A 248 -4.14 -10.09 6.97
CA HIS A 248 -5.39 -9.61 7.60
C HIS A 248 -6.02 -10.66 8.54
N GLN A 249 -6.69 -10.19 9.58
CA GLN A 249 -7.50 -11.02 10.47
C GLN A 249 -8.73 -11.63 9.77
N PRO A 250 -9.13 -12.88 10.13
CA PRO A 250 -8.42 -13.80 11.02
C PRO A 250 -7.16 -14.33 10.37
N THR A 251 -6.04 -14.27 11.13
CA THR A 251 -4.72 -14.64 10.63
C THR A 251 -4.60 -16.16 10.63
N LEU A 252 -5.03 -16.78 9.56
CA LEU A 252 -5.03 -18.23 9.39
C LEU A 252 -4.05 -18.61 8.26
N PRO A 253 -2.82 -19.05 8.59
CA PRO A 253 -1.87 -19.51 7.59
C PRO A 253 -2.34 -20.79 6.91
N ALA A 254 -1.94 -21.00 5.66
CA ALA A 254 -2.18 -22.26 4.98
C ALA A 254 -1.50 -23.43 5.72
N PRO A 255 -2.04 -24.66 5.64
CA PRO A 255 -1.53 -25.79 6.42
C PRO A 255 -0.02 -26.06 6.25
N GLU A 256 0.53 -25.80 5.06
CA GLU A 256 1.96 -25.96 4.80
C GLU A 256 2.83 -24.95 5.60
N PHE A 257 2.27 -23.83 6.04
CA PHE A 257 2.98 -22.76 6.76
C PHE A 257 2.70 -22.77 8.26
N ALA A 258 1.71 -23.53 8.73
CA ALA A 258 1.40 -23.61 10.15
C ALA A 258 2.62 -24.07 10.97
N GLY A 259 3.02 -23.28 11.96
CA GLY A 259 4.19 -23.52 12.81
C GLY A 259 5.55 -23.30 12.14
N LYS A 260 5.60 -22.64 10.97
CA LYS A 260 6.87 -22.41 10.26
C LYS A 260 7.65 -21.22 10.77
N SER A 261 7.00 -20.19 11.32
CA SER A 261 7.71 -19.10 11.97
C SER A 261 8.44 -19.56 13.22
N GLN A 262 9.52 -18.88 13.58
CA GLN A 262 10.26 -19.14 14.81
C GLN A 262 9.47 -18.66 16.04
N VAL A 263 8.71 -17.57 15.89
CA VAL A 263 7.87 -17.00 16.95
C VAL A 263 6.64 -17.85 17.26
N LYS A 264 6.26 -18.80 16.39
CA LYS A 264 5.14 -19.74 16.58
C LYS A 264 3.78 -19.07 16.78
N THR A 265 3.57 -17.88 16.22
CA THR A 265 2.28 -17.21 16.17
C THR A 265 1.65 -17.40 14.80
N LYS A 266 0.31 -17.35 14.72
CA LYS A 266 -0.40 -17.41 13.44
C LYS A 266 0.01 -16.26 12.52
N TYR A 267 0.20 -15.06 13.08
CA TYR A 267 0.66 -13.91 12.33
C TYR A 267 2.07 -14.12 11.75
N GLY A 268 3.02 -14.60 12.56
CA GLY A 268 4.38 -14.91 12.11
C GLY A 268 4.39 -15.96 10.99
N ASP A 269 3.56 -17.02 11.12
CA ASP A 269 3.40 -18.04 10.08
C ASP A 269 2.82 -17.45 8.78
N SER A 270 1.88 -16.52 8.90
CA SER A 270 1.28 -15.79 7.77
C SER A 270 2.28 -14.87 7.06
N VAL A 271 3.21 -14.23 7.80
CA VAL A 271 4.30 -13.44 7.22
C VAL A 271 5.25 -14.34 6.41
N VAL A 272 5.61 -15.51 6.95
CA VAL A 272 6.44 -16.51 6.24
C VAL A 272 5.73 -17.02 4.98
N GLU A 273 4.42 -17.23 5.06
CA GLU A 273 3.59 -17.60 3.92
C GLU A 273 3.62 -16.54 2.83
N LEU A 274 3.32 -15.28 3.18
CA LEU A 274 3.34 -14.15 2.24
C LEU A 274 4.69 -14.04 1.52
N ASP A 275 5.79 -14.06 2.28
CA ASP A 275 7.14 -13.99 1.72
C ASP A 275 7.43 -15.12 0.74
N THR A 276 7.04 -16.35 1.10
CA THR A 276 7.24 -17.53 0.24
C THR A 276 6.46 -17.43 -1.05
N ARG A 277 5.20 -16.97 -0.99
CA ARG A 277 4.34 -16.80 -2.18
C ARG A 277 4.88 -15.72 -3.11
N VAL A 278 5.33 -14.58 -2.57
CA VAL A 278 6.03 -13.54 -3.34
C VAL A 278 7.28 -14.14 -4.00
N GLY A 279 8.07 -14.93 -3.26
CA GLY A 279 9.25 -15.62 -3.80
C GLY A 279 8.90 -16.53 -4.99
N ARG A 280 7.85 -17.33 -4.88
CA ARG A 280 7.39 -18.23 -5.96
C ARG A 280 6.95 -17.46 -7.21
N ILE A 281 6.33 -16.30 -7.06
CA ILE A 281 5.96 -15.41 -8.18
C ILE A 281 7.21 -14.83 -8.83
N LEU A 282 8.16 -14.28 -8.06
CA LEU A 282 9.41 -13.75 -8.59
C LEU A 282 10.24 -14.82 -9.32
N ASP A 283 10.26 -16.04 -8.79
CA ASP A 283 10.94 -17.17 -9.45
C ASP A 283 10.22 -17.59 -10.74
N THR A 284 8.89 -17.51 -10.81
CA THR A 284 8.13 -17.73 -12.05
C THR A 284 8.50 -16.70 -13.11
N ILE A 285 8.62 -15.41 -12.76
CA ILE A 285 9.04 -14.34 -13.68
C ILE A 285 10.47 -14.60 -14.21
N ARG A 286 11.39 -15.05 -13.34
CA ARG A 286 12.76 -15.43 -13.74
C ARG A 286 12.79 -16.63 -14.67
N GLN A 287 12.06 -17.69 -14.31
CA GLN A 287 11.98 -18.94 -15.10
C GLN A 287 11.31 -18.72 -16.47
N ALA A 288 10.34 -17.82 -16.55
CA ALA A 288 9.70 -17.40 -17.79
C ALA A 288 10.62 -16.52 -18.68
N GLY A 289 11.80 -16.10 -18.19
CA GLY A 289 12.77 -15.32 -18.93
C GLY A 289 12.40 -13.85 -19.14
N ILE A 290 11.39 -13.34 -18.43
CA ILE A 290 10.87 -11.97 -18.60
C ILE A 290 11.31 -10.99 -17.50
N ALA A 291 12.18 -11.37 -16.60
CA ALA A 291 12.60 -10.56 -15.46
C ALA A 291 13.13 -9.18 -15.87
N ASN A 292 13.99 -9.12 -16.91
CA ASN A 292 14.55 -7.85 -17.40
C ASN A 292 13.54 -6.94 -18.11
N ASN A 293 12.34 -7.48 -18.44
CA ASN A 293 11.24 -6.72 -19.05
C ASN A 293 10.02 -6.62 -18.13
N THR A 294 10.22 -6.72 -16.81
CA THR A 294 9.11 -6.70 -15.85
C THR A 294 9.47 -5.84 -14.64
N LEU A 295 8.71 -4.77 -14.44
CA LEU A 295 8.69 -4.02 -13.17
C LEU A 295 7.78 -4.75 -12.19
N VAL A 296 8.30 -5.13 -11.03
CA VAL A 296 7.52 -5.64 -9.91
C VAL A 296 7.58 -4.61 -8.78
N PHE A 297 6.42 -4.20 -8.29
CA PHE A 297 6.28 -3.27 -7.17
C PHE A 297 5.49 -3.94 -6.05
N TYR A 298 6.10 -4.08 -4.87
CA TYR A 298 5.45 -4.60 -3.67
C TYR A 298 5.11 -3.45 -2.71
N THR A 299 3.91 -3.47 -2.13
CA THR A 299 3.50 -2.57 -1.05
C THR A 299 2.34 -3.14 -0.24
N VAL A 300 1.84 -2.35 0.71
CA VAL A 300 0.71 -2.67 1.60
C VAL A 300 -0.33 -1.55 1.51
N ASP A 301 -1.59 -1.88 1.73
CA ASP A 301 -2.69 -0.94 1.60
C ASP A 301 -2.77 0.07 2.75
N ASN A 302 -2.44 -0.34 3.97
CA ASN A 302 -2.43 0.51 5.18
C ASN A 302 -1.39 0.00 6.20
N GLY A 303 -1.17 0.76 7.25
CA GLY A 303 -0.28 0.37 8.35
C GLY A 303 -0.74 -0.85 9.13
N ALA A 304 0.11 -1.35 10.02
CA ALA A 304 -0.18 -2.52 10.84
C ALA A 304 -1.46 -2.38 11.65
N TRP A 305 -2.27 -3.44 11.72
CA TRP A 305 -3.47 -3.47 12.54
C TRP A 305 -3.15 -4.04 13.93
N GLN A 306 -2.77 -3.18 14.87
CA GLN A 306 -2.33 -3.59 16.20
C GLN A 306 -3.49 -3.85 17.18
N ASP A 307 -4.71 -3.37 16.89
CA ASP A 307 -5.91 -3.57 17.74
C ASP A 307 -6.28 -5.06 17.91
N VAL A 308 -5.70 -5.93 17.08
CA VAL A 308 -5.98 -7.40 17.06
C VAL A 308 -4.89 -8.24 17.74
N TYR A 309 -4.02 -7.57 18.53
CA TYR A 309 -2.99 -8.29 19.31
C TYR A 309 -3.58 -9.53 20.03
N PRO A 310 -2.84 -10.66 20.13
CA PRO A 310 -1.42 -10.84 19.81
C PRO A 310 -1.11 -11.21 18.36
N ASP A 311 -2.07 -11.55 17.53
CA ASP A 311 -1.89 -11.91 16.12
C ASP A 311 -1.95 -10.68 15.22
N SER A 312 -1.00 -9.76 15.39
CA SER A 312 -0.98 -8.46 14.72
C SER A 312 0.36 -8.12 14.10
N GLY A 313 0.33 -7.26 13.06
CA GLY A 313 1.52 -6.62 12.50
C GLY A 313 2.22 -5.70 13.49
N TRP A 314 3.45 -5.34 13.15
CA TRP A 314 4.26 -4.46 13.98
C TRP A 314 4.87 -3.32 13.17
N THR A 315 4.92 -2.16 13.80
CA THR A 315 5.60 -0.98 13.31
C THR A 315 6.37 -0.30 14.45
N PRO A 316 7.55 0.29 14.19
CA PRO A 316 8.25 1.11 15.19
C PRO A 316 7.62 2.49 15.35
N PHE A 317 6.66 2.84 14.51
CA PHE A 317 6.02 4.15 14.49
C PHE A 317 4.81 4.18 15.41
N ARG A 318 4.44 5.39 15.85
CA ARG A 318 3.25 5.60 16.66
C ARG A 318 1.98 5.30 15.89
N GLY A 319 0.96 4.82 16.60
CA GLY A 319 -0.36 4.53 16.02
C GLY A 319 -0.42 3.22 15.25
N THR A 320 -1.55 2.98 14.66
CA THR A 320 -1.92 1.73 13.99
C THR A 320 -2.91 2.05 12.86
N LYS A 321 -3.28 1.07 12.06
CA LYS A 321 -4.38 1.13 11.08
C LYS A 321 -5.56 1.93 11.65
N GLY A 322 -6.10 2.86 10.87
CA GLY A 322 -7.19 3.76 11.26
C GLY A 322 -6.77 5.06 11.95
N THR A 323 -5.46 5.33 12.08
CA THR A 323 -4.93 6.56 12.70
C THR A 323 -4.18 7.43 11.72
N ASP A 324 -4.04 8.73 12.07
CA ASP A 324 -3.26 9.71 11.31
C ASP A 324 -1.78 9.71 11.68
N MET A 325 -1.37 8.84 12.60
CA MET A 325 0.02 8.66 13.01
C MET A 325 0.81 7.88 11.96
N GLU A 326 2.14 7.96 12.03
CA GLU A 326 3.01 7.28 11.05
C GLU A 326 2.72 5.79 10.96
N GLY A 327 2.45 5.11 12.10
CA GLY A 327 2.16 3.68 12.14
C GLY A 327 0.86 3.28 11.43
N GLY A 328 -0.07 4.22 11.24
CA GLY A 328 -1.32 3.98 10.51
C GLY A 328 -1.19 4.06 8.99
N SER A 329 -0.21 4.81 8.50
CA SER A 329 -0.11 5.13 7.07
C SER A 329 1.23 4.76 6.45
N ARG A 330 2.33 4.71 7.22
CA ARG A 330 3.65 4.37 6.69
C ARG A 330 3.80 2.87 6.52
N VAL A 331 4.07 2.42 5.29
CA VAL A 331 4.07 1.02 4.89
C VAL A 331 5.35 0.62 4.16
N PRO A 332 5.71 -0.67 4.15
CA PRO A 332 6.84 -1.14 3.33
C PRO A 332 6.53 -0.97 1.85
N ALA A 333 7.55 -0.64 1.07
CA ALA A 333 7.46 -0.66 -0.39
C ALA A 333 8.81 -1.02 -1.01
N ILE A 334 8.77 -1.89 -2.02
CA ILE A 334 9.95 -2.41 -2.70
C ILE A 334 9.67 -2.44 -4.20
N ALA A 335 10.59 -1.88 -5.00
CA ALA A 335 10.53 -1.99 -6.45
C ALA A 335 11.68 -2.86 -6.96
N TRP A 336 11.38 -3.73 -7.92
CA TRP A 336 12.36 -4.64 -8.51
C TRP A 336 12.21 -4.67 -10.03
N TRP A 337 13.28 -4.40 -10.73
CA TRP A 337 13.36 -4.49 -12.20
C TRP A 337 14.82 -4.65 -12.60
N PRO A 338 15.29 -5.89 -12.78
CA PRO A 338 16.67 -6.16 -13.14
C PRO A 338 17.11 -5.43 -14.40
N GLY A 339 18.30 -4.82 -14.36
CA GLY A 339 18.86 -4.04 -15.47
C GLY A 339 18.33 -2.60 -15.60
N HIS A 340 17.28 -2.22 -14.86
CA HIS A 340 16.70 -0.89 -14.90
C HIS A 340 16.74 -0.17 -13.54
N ILE A 341 16.48 -0.87 -12.46
CA ILE A 341 16.59 -0.35 -11.09
C ILE A 341 17.94 -0.83 -10.54
N SER A 342 18.72 0.10 -10.00
CA SER A 342 20.03 -0.23 -9.39
C SER A 342 19.83 -1.10 -8.15
N PRO A 343 20.54 -2.25 -8.04
CA PRO A 343 20.46 -3.11 -6.86
C PRO A 343 20.86 -2.38 -5.57
N GLY A 344 20.13 -2.65 -4.48
CA GLY A 344 20.38 -2.06 -3.17
C GLY A 344 20.03 -0.57 -3.07
N GLY A 345 19.26 -0.05 -4.03
CA GLY A 345 18.77 1.33 -4.00
C GLY A 345 17.88 1.60 -2.77
N THR A 346 17.96 2.82 -2.25
CA THR A 346 17.08 3.28 -1.16
C THR A 346 16.57 4.67 -1.47
N SER A 347 15.31 4.95 -1.09
CA SER A 347 14.73 6.29 -1.19
C SER A 347 14.09 6.72 0.12
N TRP A 348 14.35 7.97 0.50
CA TRP A 348 13.72 8.70 1.61
C TRP A 348 12.79 9.80 1.10
N ASP A 349 12.50 9.81 -0.19
CA ASP A 349 11.57 10.76 -0.76
C ASP A 349 10.14 10.39 -0.30
N ILE A 350 9.35 11.43 0.01
CA ILE A 350 7.94 11.23 0.33
C ILE A 350 7.23 10.68 -0.91
N CYS A 351 6.59 9.54 -0.77
CA CYS A 351 5.82 8.89 -1.83
C CYS A 351 4.79 7.93 -1.22
N GLY A 352 3.93 7.35 -2.03
CA GLY A 352 2.93 6.41 -1.53
C GLY A 352 2.10 5.74 -2.62
N GLY A 353 1.11 4.96 -2.21
CA GLY A 353 0.20 4.24 -3.11
C GLY A 353 -0.50 5.15 -4.11
N LEU A 354 -0.74 6.41 -3.75
CA LEU A 354 -1.26 7.45 -4.65
C LEU A 354 -0.40 7.64 -5.92
N ASP A 355 0.91 7.41 -5.82
CA ASP A 355 1.87 7.72 -6.88
C ASP A 355 2.02 6.60 -7.92
N LEU A 356 1.43 5.44 -7.66
CA LEU A 356 1.59 4.26 -8.54
C LEU A 356 1.00 4.48 -9.93
N ILE A 357 -0.17 5.10 -10.05
CA ILE A 357 -0.81 5.32 -11.35
C ILE A 357 0.01 6.25 -12.28
N ALA A 358 0.55 7.35 -11.74
CA ALA A 358 1.40 8.26 -12.52
C ALA A 358 2.74 7.61 -12.88
N THR A 359 3.31 6.84 -11.94
CA THR A 359 4.57 6.13 -12.15
C THR A 359 4.42 5.04 -13.22
N PHE A 360 3.37 4.22 -13.13
CA PHE A 360 3.14 3.16 -14.12
C PHE A 360 2.75 3.74 -15.48
N ALA A 361 2.02 4.87 -15.53
CA ALA A 361 1.78 5.59 -16.78
C ALA A 361 3.09 6.06 -17.42
N ALA A 362 3.99 6.67 -16.65
CA ALA A 362 5.30 7.11 -17.14
C ALA A 362 6.16 5.93 -17.64
N VAL A 363 6.22 4.83 -16.88
CA VAL A 363 6.92 3.59 -17.27
C VAL A 363 6.33 2.99 -18.56
N ALA A 364 5.02 3.08 -18.74
CA ALA A 364 4.33 2.62 -19.95
C ALA A 364 4.43 3.61 -21.12
N GLY A 365 5.10 4.76 -20.95
CA GLY A 365 5.21 5.80 -21.97
C GLY A 365 3.88 6.48 -22.31
N THR A 366 3.01 6.65 -21.31
CA THR A 366 1.71 7.34 -21.44
C THR A 366 1.54 8.39 -20.34
N SER A 367 0.43 9.11 -20.34
CA SER A 367 0.10 10.13 -19.35
C SER A 367 -1.29 9.90 -18.75
N LEU A 368 -1.53 10.49 -17.60
CA LEU A 368 -2.84 10.47 -16.96
C LEU A 368 -3.85 11.28 -17.78
N PRO A 369 -5.10 10.83 -17.89
CA PRO A 369 -6.13 11.55 -18.61
C PRO A 369 -6.58 12.81 -17.85
N THR A 370 -7.08 13.80 -18.57
CA THR A 370 -7.66 15.02 -17.98
C THR A 370 -9.16 14.93 -17.73
N LYS A 371 -9.77 13.84 -18.17
CA LYS A 371 -11.19 13.53 -17.98
C LYS A 371 -11.36 12.16 -17.34
N ASP A 372 -12.40 12.05 -16.54
CA ASP A 372 -12.83 10.79 -15.96
C ASP A 372 -13.52 9.89 -17.02
N ARG A 373 -13.94 8.70 -16.60
CA ARG A 373 -14.60 7.73 -17.49
C ARG A 373 -15.98 8.18 -17.99
N GLU A 374 -16.57 9.19 -17.36
CA GLU A 374 -17.84 9.81 -17.75
C GLU A 374 -17.62 11.07 -18.62
N GLY A 375 -16.36 11.39 -18.97
CA GLY A 375 -16.00 12.54 -19.78
C GLY A 375 -15.92 13.87 -19.03
N LYS A 376 -16.05 13.86 -17.69
CA LYS A 376 -15.97 15.04 -16.83
C LYS A 376 -14.50 15.38 -16.53
N PRO A 377 -14.16 16.65 -16.33
CA PRO A 377 -12.82 17.02 -15.86
C PRO A 377 -12.46 16.29 -14.56
N THR A 378 -11.24 15.76 -14.50
CA THR A 378 -10.73 15.07 -13.31
C THR A 378 -9.34 15.55 -12.93
N THR A 379 -8.92 15.22 -11.71
CA THR A 379 -7.58 15.48 -11.20
C THR A 379 -7.05 14.25 -10.48
N PHE A 380 -5.73 14.13 -10.42
CA PHE A 380 -5.04 13.08 -9.69
C PHE A 380 -4.15 13.72 -8.62
N ASP A 381 -4.05 13.05 -7.46
CA ASP A 381 -3.16 13.44 -6.37
C ASP A 381 -1.82 12.69 -6.48
N SER A 382 -1.49 12.20 -7.66
CA SER A 382 -0.41 11.29 -8.00
C SER A 382 0.78 12.03 -8.62
N TYR A 383 1.98 11.62 -8.26
CA TYR A 383 3.25 12.09 -8.84
C TYR A 383 4.04 10.92 -9.42
N ASP A 384 4.72 11.17 -10.52
CA ASP A 384 5.59 10.18 -11.16
C ASP A 384 6.87 9.95 -10.35
N LEU A 385 7.08 8.71 -9.91
CA LEU A 385 8.27 8.25 -9.19
C LEU A 385 9.32 7.60 -10.11
N SER A 386 9.11 7.56 -11.42
CA SER A 386 10.08 6.95 -12.35
C SER A 386 11.48 7.58 -12.25
N PRO A 387 11.65 8.91 -12.00
CA PRO A 387 12.97 9.48 -11.76
C PRO A 387 13.67 8.92 -10.51
N VAL A 388 12.90 8.57 -9.47
CA VAL A 388 13.43 7.91 -8.27
C VAL A 388 13.82 6.48 -8.57
N LEU A 389 12.94 5.72 -9.23
CA LEU A 389 13.18 4.32 -9.61
C LEU A 389 14.46 4.14 -10.43
N PHE A 390 14.70 5.07 -11.36
CA PHE A 390 15.85 4.99 -12.26
C PHE A 390 17.08 5.78 -11.78
N GLY A 391 17.02 6.39 -10.60
CA GLY A 391 18.12 7.18 -10.06
C GLY A 391 18.45 8.45 -10.86
N THR A 392 17.50 8.95 -11.65
CA THR A 392 17.67 10.14 -12.50
C THR A 392 17.15 11.44 -11.85
N GLY A 393 16.51 11.34 -10.70
CA GLY A 393 15.96 12.48 -9.97
C GLY A 393 15.31 12.08 -8.65
N LYS A 394 14.60 13.03 -8.05
CA LYS A 394 13.85 12.87 -6.81
C LYS A 394 12.35 12.91 -7.06
N SER A 395 11.56 12.46 -6.09
CA SER A 395 10.12 12.67 -6.08
C SER A 395 9.79 14.16 -6.15
N LYS A 396 8.79 14.53 -6.95
CA LYS A 396 8.23 15.89 -6.96
C LYS A 396 7.28 16.13 -5.81
N ARG A 397 6.91 15.08 -5.08
CA ARG A 397 6.08 15.18 -3.89
C ARG A 397 6.93 15.71 -2.73
N ASN A 398 6.52 16.83 -2.16
CA ASN A 398 7.17 17.46 -1.00
C ASN A 398 6.28 17.49 0.24
N PHE A 399 5.04 16.97 0.14
CA PHE A 399 4.09 16.85 1.24
C PHE A 399 3.27 15.57 1.15
N TRP A 400 2.72 15.16 2.28
CA TRP A 400 1.74 14.06 2.39
C TRP A 400 0.53 14.52 3.18
N ILE A 401 -0.65 14.12 2.71
CA ILE A 401 -1.93 14.36 3.38
C ILE A 401 -2.38 13.06 4.04
N TYR A 402 -2.52 13.08 5.35
CA TYR A 402 -3.08 11.96 6.09
C TYR A 402 -4.59 12.17 6.18
N GLN A 403 -5.33 11.24 5.60
CA GLN A 403 -6.78 11.24 5.71
C GLN A 403 -7.19 10.50 6.96
N THR A 404 -8.04 11.10 7.75
CA THR A 404 -8.68 10.37 8.85
C THR A 404 -9.72 9.42 8.26
N GLU A 405 -9.85 8.25 8.86
CA GLU A 405 -10.87 7.27 8.50
C GLU A 405 -12.27 7.90 8.54
N ASP A 406 -13.02 7.72 7.45
CA ASP A 406 -14.37 8.27 7.26
C ASP A 406 -14.48 9.80 7.31
N GLU A 407 -13.39 10.54 7.14
CA GLU A 407 -13.38 12.00 7.15
C GLU A 407 -13.14 12.60 5.76
N LEU A 408 -13.71 13.78 5.53
CA LEU A 408 -13.46 14.56 4.32
C LEU A 408 -12.28 15.52 4.47
N ALA A 409 -12.01 15.95 5.68
CA ALA A 409 -10.88 16.82 5.99
C ALA A 409 -9.62 16.02 6.33
N PRO A 410 -8.43 16.53 6.01
CA PRO A 410 -7.17 15.94 6.45
C PRO A 410 -7.06 15.89 7.98
N GLY A 411 -6.55 14.80 8.52
CA GLY A 411 -6.24 14.66 9.95
C GLY A 411 -4.83 15.14 10.29
N ALA A 412 -3.90 15.04 9.34
CA ALA A 412 -2.53 15.55 9.49
C ALA A 412 -1.94 15.92 8.11
N ILE A 413 -0.89 16.72 8.14
CA ILE A 413 -0.10 17.09 6.96
C ILE A 413 1.39 16.96 7.30
N ARG A 414 2.14 16.29 6.44
CA ARG A 414 3.60 16.26 6.45
C ARG A 414 4.12 17.19 5.36
N VAL A 415 5.09 18.05 5.66
CA VAL A 415 5.86 18.82 4.69
C VAL A 415 7.35 18.62 4.98
N GLY A 416 8.05 18.02 4.04
CA GLY A 416 9.43 17.60 4.27
C GLY A 416 9.53 16.68 5.49
N LYS A 417 10.33 17.07 6.50
CA LYS A 417 10.49 16.29 7.74
C LYS A 417 9.46 16.64 8.84
N PHE A 418 8.71 17.73 8.69
CA PHE A 418 7.76 18.17 9.70
C PHE A 418 6.36 17.66 9.41
N LYS A 419 5.68 17.24 10.47
CA LYS A 419 4.29 16.79 10.43
C LYS A 419 3.45 17.56 11.44
N ALA A 420 2.39 18.19 10.95
CA ALA A 420 1.37 18.83 11.75
C ALA A 420 0.15 17.90 11.87
N VAL A 421 -0.25 17.57 13.09
CA VAL A 421 -1.38 16.68 13.39
C VAL A 421 -2.53 17.50 13.95
N PHE A 422 -3.68 17.44 13.27
CA PHE A 422 -4.91 18.17 13.62
C PHE A 422 -5.93 17.25 14.29
N ASN A 423 -5.99 15.97 13.90
CA ASN A 423 -6.83 14.96 14.52
C ASN A 423 -5.96 14.02 15.37
N LEU A 424 -6.29 13.92 16.65
CA LEU A 424 -5.53 13.16 17.63
C LEU A 424 -6.04 11.72 17.79
N ARG A 425 -6.79 11.18 16.83
CA ARG A 425 -7.19 9.77 16.87
C ARG A 425 -5.94 8.87 16.96
N GLY A 426 -5.90 7.97 17.93
CA GLY A 426 -4.74 7.11 18.17
C GLY A 426 -3.61 7.78 18.93
N ASP A 427 -3.81 9.00 19.43
CA ASP A 427 -2.85 9.70 20.27
C ASP A 427 -3.03 9.29 21.74
N TYR A 428 -2.40 8.19 22.11
CA TYR A 428 -2.39 7.69 23.48
C TYR A 428 -1.00 7.88 24.10
N PRO A 429 -0.94 8.17 25.42
CA PRO A 429 0.32 8.13 26.13
C PRO A 429 0.97 6.76 25.97
N PRO A 430 2.30 6.67 25.81
CA PRO A 430 3.03 5.41 25.56
C PRO A 430 2.81 4.31 26.59
N PHE A 431 2.22 4.61 27.74
CA PHE A 431 2.01 3.71 28.87
C PHE A 431 0.56 3.71 29.36
N SER A 432 -0.41 4.15 28.53
CA SER A 432 -1.81 4.05 28.93
C SER A 432 -2.33 2.64 28.72
N ASP A 433 -3.15 2.16 29.65
CA ASP A 433 -3.88 0.90 29.53
C ASP A 433 -5.02 0.97 28.51
N GLU A 434 -5.20 2.11 27.86
CA GLU A 434 -6.22 2.29 26.86
C GLU A 434 -5.83 1.57 25.57
N SER A 435 -6.38 0.38 25.39
CA SER A 435 -6.24 -0.46 24.19
C SER A 435 -7.01 0.07 22.98
N HIS A 436 -7.38 1.35 22.97
CA HIS A 436 -8.22 1.96 21.96
C HIS A 436 -7.41 2.76 20.97
N THR A 437 -6.54 2.08 20.27
CA THR A 437 -5.83 2.59 19.12
C THR A 437 -6.67 2.35 17.86
N GLY A 438 -6.42 3.08 16.81
CA GLY A 438 -7.12 2.90 15.55
C GLY A 438 -8.60 3.33 15.59
N TRP A 439 -9.47 2.51 15.04
CA TRP A 439 -10.89 2.82 14.90
C TRP A 439 -11.66 3.02 16.20
N ARG A 440 -11.19 2.43 17.26
CA ARG A 440 -11.81 2.54 18.58
C ARG A 440 -11.43 3.81 19.32
N GLY A 441 -10.37 4.48 18.86
CA GLY A 441 -9.92 5.72 19.46
C GLY A 441 -10.92 6.85 19.27
N PRO A 442 -11.13 7.68 20.30
CA PRO A 442 -11.95 8.86 20.16
C PRO A 442 -11.32 9.82 19.16
N GLU A 443 -12.16 10.36 18.29
CA GLU A 443 -11.76 11.40 17.38
C GLU A 443 -11.68 12.74 18.13
N ARG A 444 -10.51 13.36 18.10
CA ARG A 444 -10.29 14.65 18.75
C ARG A 444 -9.52 15.59 17.84
N TYR A 445 -10.14 16.69 17.44
CA TYR A 445 -9.48 17.76 16.73
C TYR A 445 -8.88 18.77 17.69
N VAL A 446 -7.67 19.22 17.41
CA VAL A 446 -7.07 20.37 18.13
C VAL A 446 -7.68 21.66 17.61
N ALA A 447 -8.18 22.47 18.54
CA ALA A 447 -8.99 23.64 18.20
C ALA A 447 -8.21 24.79 17.57
N THR A 448 -6.91 24.96 17.89
CA THR A 448 -6.18 26.17 17.54
C THR A 448 -4.77 25.90 17.01
N VAL A 449 -4.03 25.01 17.64
CA VAL A 449 -2.63 24.75 17.33
C VAL A 449 -2.44 23.24 17.14
N PRO A 450 -1.95 22.78 15.96
CA PRO A 450 -1.69 21.38 15.75
C PRO A 450 -0.51 20.90 16.60
N ARG A 451 -0.39 19.62 16.82
CA ARG A 451 0.86 19.03 17.27
C ARG A 451 1.85 18.97 16.12
N LEU A 452 3.11 19.30 16.42
CA LEU A 452 4.18 19.35 15.44
C LEU A 452 5.27 18.34 15.79
N TYR A 453 5.60 17.47 14.84
CA TYR A 453 6.66 16.49 14.98
C TYR A 453 7.74 16.67 13.93
N ASP A 454 9.01 16.39 14.27
CA ASP A 454 10.13 16.28 13.33
C ASP A 454 10.38 14.79 13.08
N LEU A 455 9.80 14.23 12.03
CA LEU A 455 9.85 12.80 11.72
C LEU A 455 11.25 12.26 11.39
N GLN A 456 12.22 13.14 11.16
CA GLN A 456 13.61 12.72 10.92
C GLN A 456 14.32 12.39 12.24
N SER A 457 14.07 13.19 13.27
CA SER A 457 14.67 13.01 14.60
C SER A 457 13.77 12.24 15.56
N ASP A 458 12.45 12.25 15.32
CA ASP A 458 11.41 11.59 16.11
C ASP A 458 10.38 10.89 15.20
N PRO A 459 10.76 9.81 14.53
CA PRO A 459 9.84 9.07 13.66
C PRO A 459 8.71 8.39 14.44
N GLY A 460 8.83 8.28 15.76
CA GLY A 460 7.83 7.75 16.68
C GLY A 460 6.82 8.76 17.18
N GLU A 461 6.89 10.03 16.75
CA GLU A 461 5.94 11.08 17.11
C GLU A 461 5.74 11.24 18.63
N HIS A 462 6.85 11.18 19.40
CA HIS A 462 6.82 11.24 20.88
C HIS A 462 6.86 12.69 21.41
N TYR A 463 7.50 13.60 20.67
CA TYR A 463 7.83 14.94 21.14
C TYR A 463 7.15 16.01 20.28
N ASP A 464 6.06 16.60 20.81
CA ASP A 464 5.47 17.80 20.23
C ASP A 464 6.41 18.97 20.40
N ILE A 465 7.06 19.38 19.31
CA ILE A 465 8.07 20.43 19.31
C ILE A 465 7.49 21.82 19.09
N PHE A 466 6.18 21.96 18.87
CA PHE A 466 5.60 23.27 18.61
C PHE A 466 5.64 24.17 19.85
N MET A 467 5.15 23.66 20.97
CA MET A 467 5.10 24.43 22.21
C MET A 467 6.47 24.53 22.91
N THR A 468 7.31 23.52 22.78
CA THR A 468 8.63 23.50 23.41
C THR A 468 9.64 24.41 22.70
N ASN A 469 9.48 24.60 21.39
CA ASN A 469 10.38 25.38 20.55
C ASN A 469 9.64 26.44 19.72
N TRP A 470 8.65 27.11 20.31
CA TRP A 470 7.80 28.08 19.63
C TRP A 470 8.58 29.08 18.78
N THR A 471 9.57 29.76 19.36
CA THR A 471 10.37 30.77 18.67
C THR A 471 11.07 30.24 17.42
N GLU A 472 11.52 28.99 17.47
CA GLU A 472 12.27 28.37 16.39
C GLU A 472 11.39 27.64 15.37
N LYS A 473 10.15 27.30 15.73
CA LYS A 473 9.28 26.42 14.92
C LYS A 473 8.01 27.09 14.40
N SER A 474 7.65 28.27 14.90
CA SER A 474 6.43 28.98 14.47
C SER A 474 6.40 29.28 12.97
N TRP A 475 7.55 29.37 12.31
CA TRP A 475 7.67 29.55 10.86
C TRP A 475 7.08 28.37 10.06
N THR A 476 6.91 27.18 10.66
CA THR A 476 6.32 26.03 9.97
C THR A 476 4.85 26.23 9.68
N MET A 477 4.13 27.04 10.47
CA MET A 477 2.69 27.26 10.30
C MET A 477 2.33 27.82 8.91
N PRO A 478 2.95 28.92 8.43
CA PRO A 478 2.67 29.39 7.07
C PRO A 478 2.97 28.37 5.97
N VAL A 479 3.91 27.44 6.21
CA VAL A 479 4.21 26.36 5.26
C VAL A 479 3.05 25.34 5.19
N PHE A 480 2.52 24.93 6.34
CA PHE A 480 1.34 24.05 6.38
C PHE A 480 0.09 24.74 5.84
N ASP A 481 -0.10 26.03 6.16
CA ASP A 481 -1.21 26.83 5.64
C ASP A 481 -1.17 26.91 4.10
N ALA A 482 0.01 27.08 3.51
CA ALA A 482 0.17 27.11 2.06
C ALA A 482 -0.22 25.77 1.41
N VAL A 483 0.18 24.62 2.00
CA VAL A 483 -0.22 23.29 1.52
C VAL A 483 -1.72 23.08 1.71
N MET A 484 -2.28 23.43 2.87
CA MET A 484 -3.72 23.32 3.13
C MET A 484 -4.52 24.16 2.13
N LYS A 485 -4.09 25.39 1.86
CA LYS A 485 -4.71 26.26 0.87
C LYS A 485 -4.71 25.59 -0.52
N GLN A 486 -3.57 25.05 -0.95
CA GLN A 486 -3.47 24.32 -2.23
C GLN A 486 -4.46 23.14 -2.30
N VAL A 487 -4.59 22.37 -1.21
CA VAL A 487 -5.52 21.24 -1.13
C VAL A 487 -6.97 21.72 -1.24
N LEU A 488 -7.32 22.78 -0.51
CA LEU A 488 -8.69 23.33 -0.50
C LEU A 488 -9.06 23.96 -1.83
N GLU A 489 -8.17 24.69 -2.48
CA GLU A 489 -8.37 25.21 -3.84
C GLU A 489 -8.62 24.07 -4.84
N SER A 490 -7.91 22.94 -4.65
CA SER A 490 -8.13 21.74 -5.44
C SER A 490 -9.51 21.12 -5.16
N TYR A 491 -10.00 21.16 -3.91
CA TYR A 491 -11.33 20.67 -3.56
C TYR A 491 -12.45 21.61 -4.06
N GLU A 492 -12.21 22.89 -4.18
CA GLU A 492 -13.15 23.80 -4.83
C GLU A 492 -13.37 23.46 -6.28
N LYS A 493 -12.29 23.14 -6.99
CA LYS A 493 -12.30 22.78 -8.40
C LYS A 493 -12.79 21.36 -8.65
N PHE A 494 -12.44 20.43 -7.77
CA PHE A 494 -12.75 19.00 -7.82
C PHE A 494 -13.24 18.55 -6.45
N PRO A 495 -14.53 18.79 -6.11
CA PRO A 495 -15.05 18.55 -4.77
C PRO A 495 -14.90 17.11 -4.31
N PRO A 496 -14.65 16.87 -3.01
CA PRO A 496 -14.78 15.57 -2.38
C PRO A 496 -16.18 15.00 -2.59
N ARG A 497 -16.27 13.68 -2.64
CA ARG A 497 -17.55 12.96 -2.76
C ARG A 497 -17.90 12.33 -1.43
N GLU A 498 -19.19 12.35 -1.09
CA GLU A 498 -19.70 11.46 -0.05
C GLU A 498 -19.58 10.01 -0.51
N ALA A 499 -19.24 9.13 0.41
CA ALA A 499 -19.19 7.71 0.14
C ALA A 499 -20.60 7.21 -0.26
N GLN A 500 -20.66 6.52 -1.38
CA GLN A 500 -21.87 5.87 -1.82
C GLN A 500 -21.98 4.51 -1.14
N SER A 501 -22.86 4.42 -0.12
CA SER A 501 -23.23 3.15 0.48
C SER A 501 -22.02 2.34 1.00
N LEU A 502 -21.32 2.89 1.95
CA LEU A 502 -20.30 2.20 2.72
C LEU A 502 -20.82 1.97 4.14
N SER A 503 -20.20 1.09 4.86
CA SER A 503 -20.69 0.43 6.06
C SER A 503 -21.25 1.30 7.15
N TYR A 504 -20.96 2.54 7.21
CA TYR A 504 -21.46 3.40 8.25
C TYR A 504 -21.87 4.74 7.69
N THR A 505 -23.13 4.78 7.28
CA THR A 505 -23.73 5.96 6.65
C THR A 505 -24.52 6.82 7.62
N GLY A 506 -24.24 6.72 8.91
CA GLY A 506 -24.92 7.52 9.90
C GLY A 506 -24.75 9.04 9.67
N PRO A 507 -25.45 9.86 10.45
CA PRO A 507 -25.47 11.34 10.33
C PRO A 507 -24.09 12.00 10.53
N ILE A 508 -23.07 11.22 10.84
CA ILE A 508 -21.67 11.63 11.00
C ILE A 508 -21.14 12.37 9.77
N ARG A 509 -21.56 11.99 8.59
CA ARG A 509 -21.07 12.57 7.33
C ARG A 509 -21.51 14.01 7.08
N LEU A 510 -22.68 14.37 7.53
CA LEU A 510 -23.12 15.75 7.47
C LEU A 510 -22.22 16.66 8.32
N SER A 511 -21.80 16.20 9.49
CA SER A 511 -20.88 16.95 10.35
C SER A 511 -19.47 17.10 9.76
N GLN A 512 -19.01 16.09 9.01
CA GLN A 512 -17.75 16.14 8.29
C GLN A 512 -17.79 17.16 7.16
N TYR A 513 -18.86 17.15 6.39
CA TYR A 513 -19.12 18.15 5.34
C TYR A 513 -19.20 19.56 5.91
N GLN A 514 -19.87 19.73 7.04
CA GLN A 514 -19.98 21.00 7.74
C GLN A 514 -18.61 21.50 8.23
N ARG A 515 -17.73 20.62 8.71
CA ARG A 515 -16.36 20.97 9.11
C ARG A 515 -15.51 21.42 7.93
N LEU A 516 -15.59 20.71 6.81
CA LEU A 516 -14.89 21.10 5.58
C LEU A 516 -15.39 22.47 5.08
N GLU A 517 -16.69 22.67 5.06
CA GLU A 517 -17.31 23.94 4.63
C GLU A 517 -16.94 25.11 5.58
N ALA A 518 -16.93 24.85 6.88
CA ALA A 518 -16.51 25.85 7.87
C ALA A 518 -15.03 26.24 7.69
N LEU A 519 -14.16 25.26 7.40
CA LEU A 519 -12.76 25.51 7.12
C LEU A 519 -12.58 26.31 5.83
N ARG A 520 -13.32 25.98 4.78
CA ARG A 520 -13.35 26.71 3.52
C ARG A 520 -13.79 28.16 3.69
N GLN A 521 -14.89 28.41 4.44
CA GLN A 521 -15.38 29.75 4.73
C GLN A 521 -14.36 30.58 5.51
N ARG A 522 -13.68 29.95 6.46
CA ARG A 522 -12.61 30.62 7.24
C ARG A 522 -11.45 31.06 6.35
N LEU A 523 -11.02 30.20 5.41
CA LEU A 523 -9.96 30.57 4.46
C LEU A 523 -10.38 31.69 3.52
N GLN A 524 -11.61 31.64 3.00
CA GLN A 524 -12.14 32.71 2.16
C GLN A 524 -12.23 34.05 2.93
N SER A 525 -12.58 34.01 4.21
CA SER A 525 -12.61 35.24 5.05
C SER A 525 -11.21 35.81 5.27
N LEU A 526 -10.20 34.99 5.47
CA LEU A 526 -8.81 35.39 5.59
C LEU A 526 -8.27 36.01 4.29
N GLN A 527 -8.64 35.46 3.14
CA GLN A 527 -8.26 36.03 1.84
C GLN A 527 -8.90 37.38 1.58
N ARG A 528 -10.18 37.57 1.95
CA ARG A 528 -10.87 38.86 1.83
C ARG A 528 -10.31 39.92 2.79
N GLY A 529 -9.87 39.50 3.99
CA GLY A 529 -9.23 40.37 4.96
C GLY A 529 -7.86 40.87 4.50
N SER A 530 -7.08 40.06 3.80
CA SER A 530 -5.80 40.50 3.23
C SER A 530 -5.96 41.39 2.00
N ALA A 531 -6.98 41.17 1.17
CA ALA A 531 -7.27 41.99 -0.01
C ALA A 531 -7.91 43.37 0.34
N ALA A 532 -8.37 43.55 1.58
CA ALA A 532 -8.89 44.83 2.07
C ALA A 532 -7.82 45.67 2.84
N ALA A 533 -6.62 45.10 3.00
CA ALA A 533 -5.49 45.76 3.68
C ALA A 533 -4.42 46.28 2.69
N ASP A 534 -4.53 45.97 1.41
CA ASP A 534 -3.80 46.54 0.28
C ASP A 534 -4.65 47.63 -0.41
#